data_4f5d695a130bf5d147e920ee500d933b
#
_entry.id   4f5d695a130bf5d147e920ee500d933b
#
_cell.length_a   1.000
_cell.length_b   1.000
_cell.length_c   1.000
_cell.angle_alpha   90.00
_cell.angle_beta   90.00
_cell.angle_gamma   90.00
#
_symmetry.space_group_name_H-M   'P 1'
#
loop_
_entity.id
_entity.type
_entity.pdbx_description
1 polymer ?
#
loop_
_entity_poly.entity_id
_entity_poly.type
_entity_poly.pdbx_seq_one_letter_code
_entity_poly.pdbx_strand_id
1 'polypeptide(L)'
;MITPTASLRTAAISLLFGAFSVFAASPTLASSTCTSEAFEGARYTVCNPGSAEALRLFWDNQDGAPYRSFSAVADAVAADGKQLRFAMNAGMYDTNFKPLGLYAADGKEKVRISTAQANPTKRPVPNFLKKPNGVFYVDRDGKAGVLTTEDYLAAGIEARIATQSGPMLVINGALHPALLPGSTDRTRRSGVGVCKDGDVRFAISEDWVNFDEFARLFRDQLGCDNALFLDGGRGVGLYSPDLGRNDFSWHGGFGPMFGIAD
;
A
#
# COMPACT_ATOMS: atom_id res chain seq x y z
N MET A 1 61.88 4.88 -79.58
CA MET A 1 60.45 4.92 -79.43
C MET A 1 60.17 4.23 -78.13
N ILE A 2 59.83 5.00 -77.14
CA ILE A 2 59.66 4.54 -75.72
C ILE A 2 58.17 4.70 -75.35
N THR A 3 57.52 3.59 -75.03
CA THR A 3 56.11 3.57 -74.53
C THR A 3 56.12 3.57 -72.98
N PRO A 4 55.34 4.38 -72.33
CA PRO A 4 55.24 4.31 -70.89
C PRO A 4 54.11 3.38 -70.45
N THR A 5 54.40 2.52 -69.51
CA THR A 5 53.46 1.65 -68.80
C THR A 5 52.75 2.38 -67.74
N ALA A 6 51.42 2.37 -67.75
CA ALA A 6 50.53 2.96 -66.71
C ALA A 6 50.34 1.92 -65.59
N SER A 7 50.62 2.33 -64.36
CA SER A 7 50.41 1.57 -63.12
C SER A 7 48.99 1.89 -62.56
N LEU A 8 48.08 0.91 -62.49
CA LEU A 8 46.83 0.99 -61.80
C LEU A 8 47.06 0.82 -60.28
N ARG A 9 46.70 1.82 -59.47
CA ARG A 9 46.64 1.75 -58.02
C ARG A 9 45.23 1.37 -57.60
N THR A 10 45.08 0.17 -57.05
CA THR A 10 43.81 -0.29 -56.45
C THR A 10 43.69 0.29 -55.04
N ALA A 11 42.69 1.13 -54.82
CA ALA A 11 42.35 1.64 -53.51
C ALA A 11 41.39 0.66 -52.80
N ALA A 12 41.83 0.06 -51.71
CA ALA A 12 40.98 -0.76 -50.85
C ALA A 12 40.21 0.13 -49.88
N ILE A 13 38.91 0.15 -50.02
CA ILE A 13 38.00 0.83 -49.09
C ILE A 13 37.63 -0.17 -47.95
N SER A 14 38.18 0.05 -46.76
CA SER A 14 37.83 -0.72 -45.56
C SER A 14 36.53 -0.13 -44.97
N LEU A 15 35.42 -0.85 -45.06
CA LEU A 15 34.18 -0.56 -44.36
C LEU A 15 34.28 -1.03 -42.90
N LEU A 16 34.40 -0.11 -41.98
CA LEU A 16 34.24 -0.36 -40.53
C LEU A 16 32.76 -0.47 -40.19
N PHE A 17 32.27 -1.69 -39.97
CA PHE A 17 30.98 -1.92 -39.34
C PHE A 17 31.09 -1.70 -37.82
N GLY A 18 30.67 -0.54 -37.36
CA GLY A 18 30.48 -0.26 -35.93
C GLY A 18 29.25 -1.00 -35.43
N ALA A 19 29.42 -2.06 -34.63
CA ALA A 19 28.31 -2.69 -33.94
C ALA A 19 27.84 -1.79 -32.78
N PHE A 20 26.71 -1.10 -32.95
CA PHE A 20 26.03 -0.40 -31.87
C PHE A 20 25.31 -1.45 -31.01
N SER A 21 25.90 -1.82 -29.88
CA SER A 21 25.20 -2.59 -28.83
C SER A 21 24.19 -1.69 -28.12
N VAL A 22 22.92 -1.83 -28.45
CA VAL A 22 21.82 -1.21 -27.69
C VAL A 22 21.68 -2.01 -26.40
N PHE A 23 22.20 -1.49 -25.31
CA PHE A 23 21.86 -1.98 -23.97
C PHE A 23 20.42 -1.57 -23.68
N ALA A 24 19.48 -2.52 -23.82
CA ALA A 24 18.15 -2.38 -23.27
C ALA A 24 18.26 -2.41 -21.73
N ALA A 25 18.13 -1.27 -21.08
CA ALA A 25 17.97 -1.22 -19.64
C ALA A 25 16.63 -1.91 -19.31
N SER A 26 16.70 -3.11 -18.71
CA SER A 26 15.52 -3.74 -18.13
C SER A 26 14.98 -2.83 -17.05
N PRO A 27 13.67 -2.53 -17.02
CA PRO A 27 13.11 -1.78 -15.91
C PRO A 27 13.32 -2.60 -14.63
N THR A 28 14.10 -2.07 -13.71
CA THR A 28 14.22 -2.59 -12.37
C THR A 28 12.85 -2.34 -11.72
N LEU A 29 12.04 -3.39 -11.58
CA LEU A 29 10.84 -3.34 -10.76
C LEU A 29 11.28 -2.97 -9.35
N ALA A 30 10.82 -1.82 -8.86
CA ALA A 30 11.11 -1.39 -7.50
C ALA A 30 10.52 -2.42 -6.55
N SER A 31 11.39 -3.20 -5.92
CA SER A 31 11.01 -4.21 -4.92
C SER A 31 10.46 -3.49 -3.70
N SER A 32 9.34 -3.97 -3.18
CA SER A 32 8.85 -3.52 -1.88
C SER A 32 9.88 -3.83 -0.81
N THR A 33 10.27 -2.83 -0.02
CA THR A 33 11.23 -3.01 1.06
C THR A 33 10.55 -2.79 2.40
N CYS A 34 10.68 -3.77 3.31
CA CYS A 34 10.22 -3.63 4.69
C CYS A 34 11.43 -3.59 5.60
N THR A 35 11.45 -2.62 6.52
CA THR A 35 12.52 -2.40 7.49
C THR A 35 11.96 -2.40 8.91
N SER A 36 12.81 -2.80 9.88
CA SER A 36 12.50 -2.62 11.29
C SER A 36 12.90 -1.22 11.73
N GLU A 37 11.95 -0.49 12.29
CA GLU A 37 12.11 0.88 12.77
C GLU A 37 11.88 0.94 14.28
N ALA A 38 12.61 1.81 14.98
CA ALA A 38 12.36 2.14 16.36
C ALA A 38 11.98 3.62 16.48
N PHE A 39 10.87 3.92 17.13
CA PHE A 39 10.42 5.28 17.37
C PHE A 39 9.79 5.38 18.76
N GLU A 40 10.25 6.36 19.57
CA GLU A 40 9.77 6.62 20.94
C GLU A 40 9.66 5.38 21.82
N GLY A 41 10.66 4.47 21.71
CA GLY A 41 10.77 3.27 22.55
C GLY A 41 9.90 2.09 22.10
N ALA A 42 9.16 2.21 21.00
CA ALA A 42 8.40 1.11 20.38
C ALA A 42 9.03 0.68 19.04
N ARG A 43 8.81 -0.59 18.69
CA ARG A 43 9.30 -1.19 17.44
C ARG A 43 8.17 -1.26 16.42
N TYR A 44 8.53 -1.02 15.17
CA TYR A 44 7.62 -1.04 14.03
C TYR A 44 8.27 -1.79 12.86
N THR A 45 7.45 -2.38 12.03
CA THR A 45 7.83 -2.77 10.66
C THR A 45 7.23 -1.75 9.72
N VAL A 46 8.09 -1.05 8.96
CA VAL A 46 7.70 -0.05 7.96
C VAL A 46 8.02 -0.58 6.58
N CYS A 47 7.04 -0.54 5.68
CA CYS A 47 7.19 -1.04 4.32
C CYS A 47 6.94 0.08 3.31
N ASN A 48 7.86 0.21 2.35
CA ASN A 48 7.67 1.00 1.14
C ASN A 48 7.32 0.04 -0.02
N PRO A 49 6.17 0.19 -0.67
CA PRO A 49 5.78 -0.67 -1.79
C PRO A 49 6.58 -0.39 -3.08
N GLY A 50 7.45 0.62 -3.09
CA GLY A 50 8.21 1.09 -4.26
C GLY A 50 7.37 1.93 -5.20
N SER A 51 6.32 1.39 -5.81
CA SER A 51 5.40 2.12 -6.67
C SER A 51 3.96 1.92 -6.25
N ALA A 52 3.20 3.02 -6.13
CA ALA A 52 1.77 2.96 -5.86
C ALA A 52 0.99 2.27 -7.01
N GLU A 53 1.49 2.36 -8.25
CA GLU A 53 0.92 1.66 -9.41
C GLU A 53 0.95 0.13 -9.25
N ALA A 54 1.97 -0.42 -8.57
CA ALA A 54 2.09 -1.85 -8.34
C ALA A 54 1.10 -2.37 -7.30
N LEU A 55 0.55 -1.51 -6.45
CA LEU A 55 -0.39 -1.90 -5.42
C LEU A 55 -1.69 -2.44 -6.01
N ARG A 56 -2.19 -3.51 -5.39
CA ARG A 56 -3.49 -4.14 -5.65
C ARG A 56 -4.25 -4.27 -4.34
N LEU A 57 -5.57 -4.45 -4.46
CA LEU A 57 -6.42 -4.83 -3.34
C LEU A 57 -7.06 -6.20 -3.62
N PHE A 58 -6.97 -7.06 -2.63
CA PHE A 58 -7.53 -8.40 -2.63
C PHE A 58 -8.57 -8.52 -1.52
N TRP A 59 -9.72 -9.04 -1.82
CA TRP A 59 -10.75 -9.34 -0.83
C TRP A 59 -11.45 -10.66 -1.15
N ASP A 60 -12.04 -10.78 -2.32
CA ASP A 60 -12.83 -11.90 -2.78
C ASP A 60 -12.19 -12.57 -4.02
N ASN A 61 -12.34 -13.88 -4.11
CA ASN A 61 -11.96 -14.68 -5.26
C ASN A 61 -13.00 -14.57 -6.40
N GLN A 62 -12.80 -15.32 -7.47
CA GLN A 62 -13.70 -15.33 -8.62
C GLN A 62 -15.12 -15.83 -8.29
N ASP A 63 -15.27 -16.65 -7.25
CA ASP A 63 -16.55 -17.16 -6.76
C ASP A 63 -17.24 -16.19 -5.78
N GLY A 64 -16.61 -15.06 -5.46
CA GLY A 64 -17.10 -14.08 -4.50
C GLY A 64 -16.85 -14.43 -3.04
N ALA A 65 -16.05 -15.47 -2.76
CA ALA A 65 -15.68 -15.84 -1.39
C ALA A 65 -14.43 -15.07 -0.94
N PRO A 66 -14.41 -14.55 0.31
CA PRO A 66 -13.23 -13.84 0.82
C PRO A 66 -11.99 -14.76 0.89
N TYR A 67 -10.82 -14.24 0.51
CA TYR A 67 -9.55 -14.98 0.60
C TYR A 67 -9.14 -15.31 2.04
N ARG A 68 -9.33 -14.39 2.95
CA ARG A 68 -9.11 -14.50 4.40
C ARG A 68 -7.66 -14.73 4.85
N SER A 69 -6.73 -15.04 3.94
CA SER A 69 -5.31 -15.25 4.28
C SER A 69 -4.41 -14.76 3.15
N PHE A 70 -3.20 -14.37 3.51
CA PHE A 70 -2.17 -14.03 2.52
C PHE A 70 -1.75 -15.24 1.68
N SER A 71 -1.76 -16.45 2.27
CA SER A 71 -1.47 -17.68 1.52
C SER A 71 -2.49 -17.90 0.41
N ALA A 72 -3.78 -17.72 0.67
CA ALA A 72 -4.82 -17.87 -0.36
C ALA A 72 -4.66 -16.82 -1.49
N VAL A 73 -4.24 -15.59 -1.15
CA VAL A 73 -3.90 -14.58 -2.16
C VAL A 73 -2.66 -14.99 -2.95
N ALA A 74 -1.62 -15.52 -2.27
CA ALA A 74 -0.40 -15.97 -2.91
C ALA A 74 -0.69 -17.13 -3.89
N ASP A 75 -1.52 -18.10 -3.50
CA ASP A 75 -1.93 -19.21 -4.35
C ASP A 75 -2.71 -18.72 -5.60
N ALA A 76 -3.64 -17.78 -5.42
CA ALA A 76 -4.39 -17.19 -6.53
C ALA A 76 -3.48 -16.42 -7.50
N VAL A 77 -2.54 -15.64 -6.98
CA VAL A 77 -1.56 -14.91 -7.78
C VAL A 77 -0.62 -15.86 -8.52
N ALA A 78 -0.22 -16.97 -7.88
CA ALA A 78 0.62 -18.00 -8.50
C ALA A 78 -0.11 -18.75 -9.63
N ALA A 79 -1.41 -18.94 -9.54
CA ALA A 79 -2.22 -19.52 -10.61
C ALA A 79 -2.20 -18.66 -11.88
N ASP A 80 -2.01 -17.33 -11.75
CA ASP A 80 -1.83 -16.39 -12.85
C ASP A 80 -0.36 -16.26 -13.31
N GLY A 81 0.55 -17.14 -12.83
CA GLY A 81 1.97 -17.14 -13.17
C GLY A 81 2.78 -16.01 -12.54
N LYS A 82 2.26 -15.38 -11.50
CA LYS A 82 2.88 -14.27 -10.77
C LYS A 82 3.33 -14.70 -9.37
N GLN A 83 4.09 -13.85 -8.70
CA GLN A 83 4.51 -14.08 -7.32
C GLN A 83 4.05 -12.93 -6.42
N LEU A 84 3.40 -13.24 -5.31
CA LEU A 84 3.09 -12.24 -4.28
C LEU A 84 4.38 -11.85 -3.56
N ARG A 85 4.75 -10.55 -3.63
CA ARG A 85 5.97 -9.99 -3.03
C ARG A 85 5.73 -9.33 -1.69
N PHE A 86 4.55 -8.79 -1.53
CA PHE A 86 4.12 -8.08 -0.33
C PHE A 86 2.62 -8.20 -0.19
N ALA A 87 2.13 -8.39 1.03
CA ALA A 87 0.74 -8.10 1.37
C ALA A 87 0.60 -7.66 2.82
N MET A 88 -0.43 -6.87 3.09
CA MET A 88 -0.78 -6.40 4.43
C MET A 88 -2.30 -6.26 4.53
N ASN A 89 -2.85 -6.38 5.74
CA ASN A 89 -4.26 -6.07 5.95
C ASN A 89 -4.58 -4.64 5.48
N ALA A 90 -5.76 -4.46 4.89
CA ALA A 90 -6.24 -3.16 4.43
C ALA A 90 -7.34 -2.61 5.36
N GLY A 91 -8.38 -1.98 4.80
CA GLY A 91 -9.45 -1.36 5.57
C GLY A 91 -10.29 -2.34 6.39
N MET A 92 -11.04 -1.81 7.33
CA MET A 92 -11.86 -2.58 8.27
C MET A 92 -12.99 -3.35 7.61
N TYR A 93 -13.42 -4.44 8.24
CA TYR A 93 -14.40 -5.39 7.75
C TYR A 93 -15.31 -5.89 8.87
N ASP A 94 -16.43 -6.49 8.49
CA ASP A 94 -17.40 -7.10 9.40
C ASP A 94 -17.05 -8.57 9.73
N THR A 95 -17.91 -9.21 10.52
CA THR A 95 -17.75 -10.62 10.93
C THR A 95 -17.80 -11.61 9.77
N ASN A 96 -18.27 -11.19 8.60
CA ASN A 96 -18.29 -11.98 7.36
C ASN A 96 -17.10 -11.63 6.44
N PHE A 97 -16.12 -10.88 6.95
CA PHE A 97 -14.94 -10.39 6.22
C PHE A 97 -15.26 -9.42 5.10
N LYS A 98 -16.47 -8.83 5.07
CA LYS A 98 -16.89 -7.85 4.09
C LYS A 98 -16.39 -6.45 4.50
N PRO A 99 -15.81 -5.65 3.57
CA PRO A 99 -15.42 -4.27 3.84
C PRO A 99 -16.57 -3.45 4.43
N LEU A 100 -16.29 -2.68 5.50
CA LEU A 100 -17.30 -1.83 6.18
C LEU A 100 -17.65 -0.56 5.39
N GLY A 101 -16.83 -0.18 4.45
CA GLY A 101 -17.01 0.99 3.59
C GLY A 101 -16.38 0.80 2.24
N LEU A 102 -16.00 1.90 1.59
CA LEU A 102 -15.48 1.86 0.22
C LEU A 102 -14.44 0.77 0.03
N TYR A 103 -14.69 -0.06 -0.97
CA TYR A 103 -13.73 -0.98 -1.52
C TYR A 103 -13.83 -0.94 -3.05
N ALA A 104 -12.74 -0.52 -3.68
CA ALA A 104 -12.59 -0.53 -5.12
C ALA A 104 -11.31 -1.26 -5.51
N ALA A 105 -11.39 -2.14 -6.50
CA ALA A 105 -10.27 -2.88 -7.05
C ALA A 105 -10.42 -2.92 -8.58
N ASP A 106 -9.29 -2.82 -9.28
CA ASP A 106 -9.22 -2.82 -10.74
C ASP A 106 -10.19 -1.80 -11.40
N GLY A 107 -10.32 -0.61 -10.79
CA GLY A 107 -11.19 0.46 -11.24
C GLY A 107 -12.68 0.22 -11.04
N LYS A 108 -13.07 -0.80 -10.28
CA LYS A 108 -14.47 -1.14 -9.98
C LYS A 108 -14.78 -0.98 -8.50
N GLU A 109 -15.77 -0.17 -8.17
CA GLU A 109 -16.34 -0.09 -6.83
C GLU A 109 -17.19 -1.35 -6.56
N LYS A 110 -16.74 -2.19 -5.61
CA LYS A 110 -17.46 -3.38 -5.17
C LYS A 110 -18.29 -3.14 -3.91
N VAL A 111 -17.84 -2.22 -3.04
CA VAL A 111 -18.56 -1.79 -1.83
C VAL A 111 -18.54 -0.28 -1.80
N ARG A 112 -19.72 0.30 -1.56
CA ARG A 112 -19.92 1.75 -1.55
C ARG A 112 -19.25 2.42 -0.35
N ILE A 113 -18.91 3.68 -0.54
CA ILE A 113 -18.40 4.53 0.54
C ILE A 113 -19.45 4.64 1.66
N SER A 114 -19.00 4.55 2.90
CA SER A 114 -19.86 4.65 4.09
C SER A 114 -19.74 6.05 4.70
N THR A 115 -20.88 6.74 4.82
CA THR A 115 -21.00 8.01 5.54
C THR A 115 -21.62 7.84 6.93
N ALA A 116 -21.71 6.58 7.41
CA ALA A 116 -22.31 6.26 8.69
C ALA A 116 -21.68 7.04 9.86
N GLN A 117 -22.53 7.46 10.78
CA GLN A 117 -22.14 8.16 12.00
C GLN A 117 -22.21 7.23 13.21
N ALA A 118 -21.38 7.51 14.20
CA ALA A 118 -21.46 6.82 15.48
C ALA A 118 -22.78 7.17 16.19
N ASN A 119 -23.36 6.16 16.86
CA ASN A 119 -24.47 6.45 17.76
C ASN A 119 -23.97 7.29 18.95
N PRO A 120 -24.50 8.50 19.19
CA PRO A 120 -23.99 9.41 20.21
C PRO A 120 -24.13 8.88 21.65
N THR A 121 -24.99 7.87 21.86
CA THR A 121 -25.23 7.29 23.20
C THR A 121 -24.44 5.99 23.44
N LYS A 122 -23.86 5.37 22.39
CA LYS A 122 -23.09 4.12 22.52
C LYS A 122 -21.61 4.37 22.73
N ARG A 123 -21.03 3.69 23.68
CA ARG A 123 -19.59 3.69 23.97
C ARG A 123 -19.09 2.24 24.17
N PRO A 124 -17.86 1.92 23.79
CA PRO A 124 -16.92 2.77 23.04
C PRO A 124 -17.39 3.00 21.59
N VAL A 125 -16.97 4.12 21.00
CA VAL A 125 -17.17 4.37 19.56
C VAL A 125 -16.28 3.43 18.76
N PRO A 126 -16.83 2.61 17.84
CA PRO A 126 -16.02 1.78 16.94
C PRO A 126 -15.01 2.61 16.15
N ASN A 127 -13.81 2.09 15.95
CA ASN A 127 -12.73 2.84 15.29
C ASN A 127 -13.12 3.34 13.90
N PHE A 128 -13.82 2.53 13.10
CA PHE A 128 -14.32 2.93 11.77
C PHE A 128 -15.22 4.19 11.83
N LEU A 129 -15.94 4.38 12.92
CA LEU A 129 -16.88 5.49 13.10
C LEU A 129 -16.28 6.68 13.87
N LYS A 130 -15.01 6.64 14.27
CA LYS A 130 -14.30 7.80 14.83
C LYS A 130 -13.97 8.75 13.68
N LYS A 131 -14.68 9.87 13.64
CA LYS A 131 -14.54 10.88 12.57
C LYS A 131 -13.49 11.95 12.91
N PRO A 132 -12.74 12.44 11.91
CA PRO A 132 -12.71 12.00 10.51
C PRO A 132 -12.14 10.60 10.35
N ASN A 133 -12.88 9.73 9.65
CA ASN A 133 -12.34 8.54 9.05
C ASN A 133 -11.94 8.87 7.59
N GLY A 134 -11.32 7.94 6.86
CA GLY A 134 -10.77 8.30 5.56
C GLY A 134 -10.71 7.16 4.57
N VAL A 135 -10.19 7.51 3.41
CA VAL A 135 -9.99 6.62 2.26
C VAL A 135 -8.53 6.72 1.84
N PHE A 136 -7.84 5.58 1.78
CA PHE A 136 -6.64 5.43 0.96
C PHE A 136 -7.05 5.04 -0.45
N TYR A 137 -6.43 5.64 -1.43
CA TYR A 137 -6.69 5.35 -2.85
C TYR A 137 -5.41 5.44 -3.69
N VAL A 138 -5.43 4.78 -4.83
CA VAL A 138 -4.55 5.07 -5.97
C VAL A 138 -5.48 5.37 -7.15
N ASP A 139 -5.32 6.53 -7.75
CA ASP A 139 -6.13 6.94 -8.89
C ASP A 139 -5.72 6.21 -10.19
N ARG A 140 -6.35 6.55 -11.31
CA ARG A 140 -6.06 5.93 -12.61
C ARG A 140 -4.70 6.30 -13.17
N ASP A 141 -4.15 7.45 -12.75
CA ASP A 141 -2.82 7.93 -13.16
C ASP A 141 -1.69 7.36 -12.27
N GLY A 142 -2.04 6.47 -11.31
CA GLY A 142 -1.09 5.83 -10.42
C GLY A 142 -0.72 6.67 -9.19
N LYS A 143 -1.32 7.83 -8.99
CA LYS A 143 -1.06 8.69 -7.84
C LYS A 143 -1.80 8.19 -6.61
N ALA A 144 -1.05 7.97 -5.52
CA ALA A 144 -1.64 7.62 -4.23
C ALA A 144 -2.11 8.86 -3.46
N GLY A 145 -3.15 8.67 -2.64
CA GLY A 145 -3.64 9.67 -1.72
C GLY A 145 -4.35 9.07 -0.51
N VAL A 146 -4.39 9.87 0.55
CA VAL A 146 -5.25 9.61 1.72
C VAL A 146 -6.05 10.89 1.99
N LEU A 147 -7.36 10.77 1.98
CA LEU A 147 -8.29 11.88 2.23
C LEU A 147 -9.28 11.51 3.31
N THR A 148 -9.84 12.50 4.00
CA THR A 148 -11.03 12.25 4.81
C THR A 148 -12.15 11.72 3.93
N THR A 149 -13.12 11.01 4.50
CA THR A 149 -14.27 10.50 3.72
C THR A 149 -15.01 11.64 3.02
N GLU A 150 -15.15 12.75 3.68
CA GLU A 150 -15.84 13.94 3.18
C GLU A 150 -15.06 14.58 2.00
N ASP A 151 -13.74 14.75 2.15
CA ASP A 151 -12.88 15.30 1.08
C ASP A 151 -12.79 14.37 -0.12
N TYR A 152 -12.73 13.04 0.10
CA TYR A 152 -12.74 12.06 -0.99
C TYR A 152 -14.02 12.14 -1.83
N LEU A 153 -15.18 12.27 -1.16
CA LEU A 153 -16.46 12.46 -1.85
C LEU A 153 -16.51 13.77 -2.65
N ALA A 154 -16.00 14.86 -2.05
CA ALA A 154 -15.97 16.17 -2.69
C ALA A 154 -15.03 16.21 -3.90
N ALA A 155 -13.92 15.48 -3.84
CA ALA A 155 -12.91 15.46 -4.90
C ALA A 155 -13.31 14.63 -6.14
N GLY A 156 -14.30 13.74 -6.03
CA GLY A 156 -14.79 12.92 -7.16
C GLY A 156 -13.70 12.01 -7.75
N ILE A 157 -12.84 11.43 -6.91
CA ILE A 157 -11.70 10.62 -7.34
C ILE A 157 -12.14 9.37 -8.10
N GLU A 158 -11.63 9.17 -9.31
CA GLU A 158 -11.73 7.91 -10.03
C GLU A 158 -10.58 6.97 -9.60
N ALA A 159 -10.82 6.19 -8.57
CA ALA A 159 -9.81 5.32 -8.02
C ALA A 159 -9.66 4.02 -8.83
N ARG A 160 -8.41 3.62 -9.09
CA ARG A 160 -8.07 2.27 -9.54
C ARG A 160 -8.18 1.26 -8.40
N ILE A 161 -7.70 1.65 -7.21
CA ILE A 161 -7.94 0.95 -5.95
C ILE A 161 -8.32 1.96 -4.87
N ALA A 162 -9.23 1.59 -3.97
CA ALA A 162 -9.57 2.38 -2.81
C ALA A 162 -10.06 1.50 -1.66
N THR A 163 -9.72 1.89 -0.42
CA THR A 163 -10.23 1.25 0.79
C THR A 163 -10.52 2.28 1.87
N GLN A 164 -11.69 2.20 2.47
CA GLN A 164 -12.09 3.06 3.57
C GLN A 164 -11.78 2.41 4.91
N SER A 165 -11.29 3.22 5.85
CA SER A 165 -10.98 2.79 7.21
C SER A 165 -11.05 3.97 8.19
N GLY A 166 -10.62 3.77 9.42
CA GLY A 166 -10.61 4.87 10.39
C GLY A 166 -10.22 4.49 11.81
N PRO A 167 -9.82 5.51 12.57
CA PRO A 167 -9.80 6.94 12.22
C PRO A 167 -8.65 7.33 11.27
N MET A 168 -8.70 8.55 10.74
CA MET A 168 -7.47 9.19 10.24
C MET A 168 -6.47 9.28 11.39
N LEU A 169 -5.18 9.15 11.08
CA LEU A 169 -4.09 9.32 12.05
C LEU A 169 -3.50 10.72 11.96
N VAL A 170 -3.21 11.14 10.73
CA VAL A 170 -2.69 12.47 10.38
C VAL A 170 -3.57 13.06 9.30
N ILE A 171 -3.88 14.33 9.42
CA ILE A 171 -4.74 15.10 8.50
C ILE A 171 -4.02 16.41 8.20
N ASN A 172 -3.54 16.60 6.98
CA ASN A 172 -2.81 17.80 6.54
C ASN A 172 -1.69 18.19 7.53
N GLY A 173 -0.90 17.22 7.98
CA GLY A 173 0.21 17.40 8.91
C GLY A 173 -0.18 17.52 10.39
N ALA A 174 -1.47 17.55 10.72
CA ALA A 174 -1.94 17.59 12.11
C ALA A 174 -2.40 16.20 12.58
N LEU A 175 -2.17 15.86 13.86
CA LEU A 175 -2.73 14.66 14.46
C LEU A 175 -4.25 14.78 14.56
N HIS A 176 -4.95 13.67 14.37
CA HIS A 176 -6.39 13.62 14.55
C HIS A 176 -6.78 14.03 15.99
N PRO A 177 -7.70 14.99 16.19
CA PRO A 177 -7.93 15.63 17.50
C PRO A 177 -8.46 14.70 18.59
N ALA A 178 -9.02 13.54 18.23
CA ALA A 178 -9.51 12.57 19.22
C ALA A 178 -8.46 11.54 19.67
N LEU A 179 -7.22 11.61 19.18
CA LEU A 179 -6.13 10.72 19.60
C LEU A 179 -5.45 11.30 20.84
N LEU A 180 -5.71 10.69 21.99
CA LEU A 180 -5.28 11.21 23.28
C LEU A 180 -3.87 10.73 23.63
N PRO A 181 -2.91 11.63 23.90
CA PRO A 181 -1.62 11.28 24.46
C PRO A 181 -1.78 10.49 25.76
N GLY A 182 -0.92 9.47 25.98
CA GLY A 182 -0.96 8.66 27.20
C GLY A 182 -2.17 7.74 27.36
N SER A 183 -2.98 7.55 26.31
CA SER A 183 -4.11 6.62 26.32
C SER A 183 -3.67 5.20 26.70
N THR A 184 -4.44 4.55 27.56
CA THR A 184 -4.24 3.16 27.97
C THR A 184 -4.77 2.13 26.97
N ASP A 185 -5.49 2.58 25.92
CA ASP A 185 -5.93 1.74 24.80
C ASP A 185 -4.74 1.39 23.91
N ARG A 186 -4.01 0.36 24.31
CA ARG A 186 -2.78 -0.12 23.66
C ARG A 186 -3.01 -1.48 23.01
N THR A 187 -2.60 -1.61 21.76
CA THR A 187 -2.63 -2.86 20.99
C THR A 187 -1.66 -2.76 19.82
N ARG A 188 -1.47 -3.84 19.07
CA ARG A 188 -0.81 -3.76 17.74
C ARG A 188 -1.70 -2.97 16.79
N ARG A 189 -1.08 -2.18 15.91
CA ARG A 189 -1.80 -1.31 14.96
C ARG A 189 -1.17 -1.41 13.58
N SER A 190 -1.98 -1.24 12.57
CA SER A 190 -1.54 -1.11 11.17
C SER A 190 -2.09 0.16 10.56
N GLY A 191 -1.36 0.73 9.62
CA GLY A 191 -1.73 1.99 8.96
C GLY A 191 -1.02 2.18 7.64
N VAL A 192 -1.51 3.15 6.88
CA VAL A 192 -0.95 3.59 5.61
C VAL A 192 -0.88 5.12 5.58
N GLY A 193 0.21 5.66 5.07
CA GLY A 193 0.39 7.10 4.86
C GLY A 193 0.88 7.40 3.46
N VAL A 194 0.58 8.61 2.99
CA VAL A 194 1.22 9.23 1.83
C VAL A 194 2.08 10.37 2.37
N CYS A 195 3.39 10.28 2.13
CA CYS A 195 4.38 11.12 2.76
C CYS A 195 4.84 12.24 1.84
N LYS A 196 5.63 13.20 2.36
CA LYS A 196 6.03 14.42 1.61
C LYS A 196 6.84 14.14 0.34
N ASP A 197 7.54 13.00 0.30
CA ASP A 197 8.24 12.52 -0.89
C ASP A 197 7.30 11.97 -1.97
N GLY A 198 5.99 11.87 -1.68
CA GLY A 198 4.96 11.27 -2.54
C GLY A 198 4.86 9.75 -2.38
N ASP A 199 5.72 9.16 -1.58
CA ASP A 199 5.78 7.71 -1.37
C ASP A 199 4.68 7.24 -0.41
N VAL A 200 4.21 6.02 -0.67
CA VAL A 200 3.35 5.29 0.25
C VAL A 200 4.19 4.62 1.32
N ARG A 201 3.80 4.75 2.57
CA ARG A 201 4.38 4.02 3.70
C ARG A 201 3.29 3.22 4.39
N PHE A 202 3.53 1.93 4.51
CA PHE A 202 2.75 1.05 5.39
C PHE A 202 3.52 0.85 6.69
N ALA A 203 2.82 0.79 7.81
CA ALA A 203 3.44 0.49 9.09
C ALA A 203 2.60 -0.47 9.92
N ILE A 204 3.31 -1.35 10.63
CA ILE A 204 2.75 -2.21 11.67
C ILE A 204 3.54 -1.97 12.95
N SER A 205 2.86 -1.75 14.07
CA SER A 205 3.52 -1.78 15.37
C SER A 205 3.77 -3.22 15.80
N GLU A 206 5.01 -3.55 16.16
CA GLU A 206 5.35 -4.86 16.73
C GLU A 206 5.06 -4.89 18.23
N ASP A 207 5.17 -3.75 18.87
CA ASP A 207 4.80 -3.54 20.26
C ASP A 207 3.37 -2.98 20.36
N TRP A 208 2.79 -3.06 21.55
CA TRP A 208 1.49 -2.47 21.84
C TRP A 208 1.62 -0.96 22.01
N VAL A 209 0.96 -0.21 21.15
CA VAL A 209 0.98 1.25 21.12
C VAL A 209 -0.43 1.81 21.18
N ASN A 210 -0.60 3.03 21.69
CA ASN A 210 -1.86 3.74 21.59
C ASN A 210 -1.96 4.47 20.22
N PHE A 211 -3.09 5.10 19.96
CA PHE A 211 -3.32 5.78 18.69
C PHE A 211 -2.45 7.02 18.49
N ASP A 212 -2.17 7.79 19.57
CA ASP A 212 -1.35 8.99 19.50
C ASP A 212 0.11 8.63 19.15
N GLU A 213 0.68 7.63 19.81
CA GLU A 213 2.03 7.12 19.52
C GLU A 213 2.13 6.64 18.06
N PHE A 214 1.13 5.90 17.59
CA PHE A 214 1.12 5.38 16.23
C PHE A 214 0.94 6.47 15.18
N ALA A 215 0.14 7.49 15.46
CA ALA A 215 -0.03 8.64 14.58
C ALA A 215 1.22 9.51 14.50
N ARG A 216 1.95 9.70 15.63
CA ARG A 216 3.24 10.41 15.65
C ARG A 216 4.31 9.71 14.84
N LEU A 217 4.33 8.36 14.79
CA LEU A 217 5.21 7.65 13.87
C LEU A 217 5.04 8.15 12.43
N PHE A 218 3.79 8.22 11.94
CA PHE A 218 3.54 8.67 10.57
C PHE A 218 3.91 10.14 10.35
N ARG A 219 3.56 11.03 11.28
CA ARG A 219 3.81 12.46 11.13
C ARG A 219 5.28 12.81 11.32
N ASP A 220 5.88 12.36 12.42
CA ASP A 220 7.16 12.87 12.93
C ASP A 220 8.36 12.07 12.41
N GLN A 221 8.23 10.73 12.29
CA GLN A 221 9.30 9.86 11.80
C GLN A 221 9.21 9.65 10.28
N LEU A 222 8.02 9.33 9.76
CA LEU A 222 7.84 8.99 8.35
C LEU A 222 7.54 10.22 7.47
N GLY A 223 7.21 11.37 8.05
CA GLY A 223 6.97 12.62 7.34
C GLY A 223 5.71 12.60 6.47
N CYS A 224 4.67 11.87 6.88
CA CYS A 224 3.43 11.76 6.12
C CYS A 224 2.43 12.83 6.55
N ASP A 225 2.01 13.67 5.62
CA ASP A 225 0.99 14.71 5.88
C ASP A 225 -0.41 14.14 6.02
N ASN A 226 -0.68 12.96 5.43
CA ASN A 226 -1.94 12.26 5.60
C ASN A 226 -1.70 10.77 5.87
N ALA A 227 -2.32 10.23 6.90
CA ALA A 227 -2.22 8.83 7.26
C ALA A 227 -3.54 8.28 7.82
N LEU A 228 -3.80 7.02 7.55
CA LEU A 228 -5.03 6.31 7.86
C LEU A 228 -4.72 5.06 8.68
N PHE A 229 -5.43 4.88 9.78
CA PHE A 229 -5.46 3.61 10.50
C PHE A 229 -6.24 2.56 9.71
N LEU A 230 -5.69 1.35 9.59
CA LEU A 230 -6.30 0.26 8.85
C LEU A 230 -7.07 -0.69 9.78
N ASP A 231 -6.34 -1.47 10.58
CA ASP A 231 -6.93 -2.35 11.58
C ASP A 231 -5.97 -2.51 12.76
N GLY A 232 -6.42 -3.17 13.82
CA GLY A 232 -5.65 -3.35 15.04
C GLY A 232 -5.82 -4.71 15.69
N GLY A 233 -5.01 -4.96 16.71
CA GLY A 233 -5.08 -6.19 17.50
C GLY A 233 -4.86 -7.44 16.66
N ARG A 234 -5.88 -8.28 16.58
CA ARG A 234 -5.85 -9.57 15.88
C ARG A 234 -5.96 -9.45 14.35
N GLY A 235 -6.36 -8.29 13.85
CA GLY A 235 -6.51 -8.00 12.42
C GLY A 235 -5.22 -7.45 11.77
N VAL A 236 -4.13 -7.31 12.53
CA VAL A 236 -2.84 -6.84 12.01
C VAL A 236 -2.06 -8.01 11.44
N GLY A 237 -1.59 -7.88 10.19
CA GLY A 237 -0.76 -8.90 9.56
C GLY A 237 0.03 -8.40 8.36
N LEU A 238 1.15 -9.07 8.12
CA LEU A 238 2.09 -8.81 7.04
C LEU A 238 2.50 -10.13 6.36
N TYR A 239 2.56 -10.10 5.04
CA TYR A 239 3.26 -11.07 4.21
C TYR A 239 4.46 -10.37 3.58
N SER A 240 5.64 -10.87 3.87
CA SER A 240 6.91 -10.39 3.30
C SER A 240 7.88 -11.56 3.24
N PRO A 241 8.08 -12.17 2.07
CA PRO A 241 9.05 -13.26 1.91
C PRO A 241 10.46 -12.88 2.35
N ASP A 242 10.88 -11.63 2.08
CA ASP A 242 12.20 -11.12 2.45
C ASP A 242 12.44 -11.08 3.96
N LEU A 243 11.38 -10.90 4.74
CA LEU A 243 11.41 -10.97 6.20
C LEU A 243 11.04 -12.37 6.74
N GLY A 244 10.75 -13.34 5.88
CA GLY A 244 10.25 -14.65 6.28
C GLY A 244 8.88 -14.58 6.98
N ARG A 245 8.05 -13.55 6.68
CA ARG A 245 6.76 -13.33 7.33
C ARG A 245 5.60 -13.80 6.47
N ASN A 246 4.69 -14.53 7.09
CA ASN A 246 3.36 -14.87 6.58
C ASN A 246 2.42 -14.91 7.79
N ASP A 247 2.01 -13.73 8.24
CA ASP A 247 1.19 -13.60 9.45
C ASP A 247 -0.22 -14.16 9.20
N PHE A 248 -0.85 -14.64 10.26
CA PHE A 248 -2.23 -15.08 10.24
C PHE A 248 -3.09 -14.27 11.21
N SER A 249 -4.37 -14.16 10.91
CA SER A 249 -5.31 -13.45 11.77
C SER A 249 -5.90 -14.41 12.83
N TRP A 250 -5.82 -14.00 14.11
CA TRP A 250 -6.30 -14.79 15.25
C TRP A 250 -7.84 -14.81 15.41
N HIS A 251 -8.57 -14.11 14.55
CA HIS A 251 -10.05 -14.15 14.54
C HIS A 251 -10.63 -14.71 13.25
N GLY A 252 -9.86 -15.57 12.60
CA GLY A 252 -10.36 -16.41 11.51
C GLY A 252 -10.04 -15.92 10.11
N GLY A 253 -9.32 -14.81 9.95
CA GLY A 253 -8.88 -14.32 8.65
C GLY A 253 -8.78 -12.81 8.57
N PHE A 254 -8.36 -12.33 7.41
CA PHE A 254 -8.37 -10.92 7.01
C PHE A 254 -9.56 -10.64 6.09
N GLY A 255 -10.11 -9.42 6.15
CA GLY A 255 -10.99 -8.90 5.12
C GLY A 255 -10.19 -8.42 3.91
N PRO A 256 -10.29 -7.14 3.51
CA PRO A 256 -9.46 -6.58 2.45
C PRO A 256 -7.97 -6.64 2.78
N MET A 257 -7.15 -6.89 1.77
CA MET A 257 -5.69 -6.95 1.88
C MET A 257 -5.06 -6.13 0.76
N PHE A 258 -4.02 -5.36 1.06
CA PHE A 258 -3.11 -4.82 0.06
C PHE A 258 -2.16 -5.92 -0.41
N GLY A 259 -1.67 -5.81 -1.65
CA GLY A 259 -0.60 -6.66 -2.14
C GLY A 259 0.12 -6.09 -3.35
N ILE A 260 1.32 -6.63 -3.58
CA ILE A 260 2.11 -6.43 -4.79
C ILE A 260 2.42 -7.80 -5.35
N ALA A 261 2.14 -7.98 -6.64
CA ALA A 261 2.38 -9.20 -7.37
C ALA A 261 3.03 -8.89 -8.73
N ASP A 262 4.05 -9.61 -9.09
CA ASP A 262 4.84 -9.49 -10.33
C ASP A 262 5.13 -10.86 -10.97
#